data_0068c8ed695ae2cdff7b45e888b8a22b
#
_entry.id   0068c8ed695ae2cdff7b45e888b8a22b
#
_cell.length_a   1.000
_cell.length_b   1.000
_cell.length_c   1.000
_cell.angle_alpha   90.00
_cell.angle_beta   90.00
_cell.angle_gamma   90.00
#
_symmetry.space_group_name_H-M   'P 1'
#
loop_
_entity.id
_entity.type
_entity.pdbx_description
1 polymer ?
#
loop_
_entity_poly.entity_id
_entity_poly.type
_entity_poly.pdbx_seq_one_letter_code
_entity_poly.pdbx_strand_id
1 'polypeptide(L)'
;MLQKLFGFAPAQNKLKTEVAAGITTFLTMAYILAVNPNIFSHLAAQGMDTHAVFTATVLAAIVGTLVMAVYAKKPFGLAPGMGLNAFFVFTVCLTIGYSWQMALTAVLIEGFIFIILSATGIRSMMVDAIPASLKRAIGAGIGLFIAFIGLKNAGIVAANEATFVTIGKITEGSALLGVIGIILTSVLVIKKVPGNLLIGILATTLIGIPMGITEIHGLVDVPPSVSPIFCQFDFSNVFSIDMVVIVFTFLFIDMFDTMGTLVGVCTKAGMMKPDGRIHGLNKAFMADAVATVAGACFGTSTTTTYVESASGVAQGGRTGLTAFITAMCFVVALFFAPLFLSVPSAATTPVLVIVGLYMMSPIKDIDLNDYAESIPAFITIIMMPLTYSISDGILCGMISYVAINACCGNIKKLSITMWVLAILFVLKYIFI
;
A
#
# COMPACT_ATOMS: atom_id res chain seq x y z
N MET A 1 -14.87 21.13 22.24
CA MET A 1 -13.63 20.32 22.14
C MET A 1 -13.60 19.50 20.84
N LEU A 2 -14.60 18.67 20.53
CA LEU A 2 -14.65 17.82 19.34
C LEU A 2 -14.52 18.58 18.00
N GLN A 3 -15.18 19.73 17.87
CA GLN A 3 -15.08 20.58 16.68
C GLN A 3 -13.63 21.10 16.45
N LYS A 4 -12.97 21.53 17.51
CA LYS A 4 -11.62 22.07 17.44
C LYS A 4 -10.58 20.99 17.08
N LEU A 5 -10.72 19.80 17.65
CA LEU A 5 -9.78 18.68 17.43
C LEU A 5 -10.07 17.92 16.13
N PHE A 6 -11.32 17.57 15.85
CA PHE A 6 -11.68 16.64 14.79
C PHE A 6 -12.49 17.27 13.65
N GLY A 7 -12.86 18.55 13.75
CA GLY A 7 -13.76 19.18 12.79
C GLY A 7 -15.22 18.70 12.91
N PHE A 8 -15.56 18.00 14.00
CA PHE A 8 -16.92 17.50 14.22
C PHE A 8 -17.87 18.61 14.67
N ALA A 9 -18.89 18.91 13.85
CA ALA A 9 -19.94 19.88 14.16
C ALA A 9 -21.26 19.15 14.40
N PRO A 10 -21.83 19.18 15.63
CA PRO A 10 -23.06 18.45 15.97
C PRO A 10 -24.28 18.82 15.11
N ALA A 11 -24.30 20.04 14.56
CA ALA A 11 -25.34 20.50 13.66
C ALA A 11 -25.29 19.82 12.26
N GLN A 12 -24.13 19.30 11.86
CA GLN A 12 -23.89 18.72 10.53
C GLN A 12 -23.57 17.23 10.60
N ASN A 13 -23.04 16.76 11.73
CA ASN A 13 -22.52 15.39 11.89
C ASN A 13 -23.21 14.68 13.06
N LYS A 14 -23.55 13.41 12.85
CA LYS A 14 -24.13 12.54 13.90
C LYS A 14 -23.03 11.68 14.52
N LEU A 15 -22.86 11.74 15.85
CA LEU A 15 -21.84 10.98 16.59
C LEU A 15 -21.91 9.48 16.28
N LYS A 16 -23.10 8.88 16.31
CA LYS A 16 -23.29 7.45 16.00
C LYS A 16 -22.80 7.09 14.60
N THR A 17 -22.99 7.97 13.62
CA THR A 17 -22.54 7.76 12.23
C THR A 17 -21.02 7.80 12.14
N GLU A 18 -20.35 8.76 12.79
CA GLU A 18 -18.89 8.85 12.81
C GLU A 18 -18.25 7.64 13.51
N VAL A 19 -18.84 7.18 14.62
CA VAL A 19 -18.37 5.97 15.33
C VAL A 19 -18.55 4.72 14.45
N ALA A 20 -19.73 4.51 13.87
CA ALA A 20 -19.97 3.38 12.98
C ALA A 20 -19.03 3.39 11.77
N ALA A 21 -18.83 4.57 11.18
CA ALA A 21 -17.91 4.76 10.06
C ALA A 21 -16.45 4.42 10.43
N GLY A 22 -15.98 4.82 11.63
CA GLY A 22 -14.64 4.50 12.11
C GLY A 22 -14.44 3.01 12.34
N ILE A 23 -15.40 2.33 12.94
CA ILE A 23 -15.38 0.87 13.11
C ILE A 23 -15.37 0.18 11.73
N THR A 24 -16.22 0.64 10.80
CA THR A 24 -16.26 0.07 9.44
C THR A 24 -14.92 0.25 8.71
N THR A 25 -14.30 1.42 8.80
CA THR A 25 -12.96 1.66 8.24
C THR A 25 -11.96 0.68 8.84
N PHE A 26 -11.92 0.55 10.18
CA PHE A 26 -11.03 -0.41 10.83
C PHE A 26 -11.25 -1.84 10.33
N LEU A 27 -12.50 -2.32 10.33
CA LEU A 27 -12.81 -3.70 9.90
C LEU A 27 -12.39 -3.99 8.45
N THR A 28 -12.44 -2.99 7.59
CA THR A 28 -12.00 -3.14 6.19
C THR A 28 -10.49 -3.04 6.01
N MET A 29 -9.77 -2.39 6.95
CA MET A 29 -8.31 -2.25 6.94
C MET A 29 -7.57 -3.29 7.79
N ALA A 30 -8.24 -3.92 8.77
CA ALA A 30 -7.60 -4.75 9.80
C ALA A 30 -6.84 -5.96 9.23
N TYR A 31 -7.12 -6.35 8.00
CA TYR A 31 -6.37 -7.42 7.31
C TYR A 31 -4.86 -7.13 7.25
N ILE A 32 -4.44 -5.84 7.26
CA ILE A 32 -3.03 -5.46 7.22
C ILE A 32 -2.24 -6.00 8.42
N LEU A 33 -2.91 -6.22 9.55
CA LEU A 33 -2.33 -6.76 10.76
C LEU A 33 -1.85 -8.20 10.60
N ALA A 34 -2.45 -8.95 9.68
CA ALA A 34 -1.98 -10.28 9.30
C ALA A 34 -1.06 -10.23 8.07
N VAL A 35 -1.41 -9.41 7.08
CA VAL A 35 -0.70 -9.37 5.79
C VAL A 35 0.69 -8.77 5.93
N ASN A 36 0.85 -7.68 6.69
CA ASN A 36 2.15 -7.02 6.79
C ASN A 36 3.20 -7.90 7.51
N PRO A 37 2.95 -8.46 8.70
CA PRO A 37 3.88 -9.42 9.30
C PRO A 37 4.19 -10.62 8.38
N ASN A 38 3.20 -11.10 7.63
CA ASN A 38 3.39 -12.21 6.71
C ASN A 38 4.32 -11.84 5.53
N ILE A 39 4.21 -10.64 4.95
CA ILE A 39 5.13 -10.15 3.92
C ILE A 39 6.55 -10.02 4.51
N PHE A 40 6.69 -9.41 5.68
CA PHE A 40 7.98 -9.20 6.32
C PHE A 40 8.60 -10.50 6.88
N SER A 41 7.83 -11.57 7.08
CA SER A 41 8.37 -12.88 7.51
C SER A 41 9.40 -13.45 6.54
N HIS A 42 9.38 -13.05 5.27
CA HIS A 42 10.40 -13.41 4.28
C HIS A 42 11.79 -12.85 4.63
N LEU A 43 11.88 -11.85 5.52
CA LEU A 43 13.14 -11.28 6.04
C LEU A 43 13.55 -11.87 7.40
N ALA A 44 12.83 -12.86 7.94
CA ALA A 44 13.15 -13.48 9.22
C ALA A 44 14.57 -14.07 9.23
N ALA A 45 15.02 -14.65 8.11
CA ALA A 45 16.38 -15.15 7.93
C ALA A 45 17.45 -14.03 8.00
N GLN A 46 17.07 -12.77 7.75
CA GLN A 46 17.91 -11.58 7.88
C GLN A 46 17.79 -10.93 9.27
N GLY A 47 17.15 -11.60 10.24
CA GLY A 47 17.00 -11.14 11.61
C GLY A 47 15.86 -10.17 11.87
N MET A 48 14.89 -10.03 10.94
CA MET A 48 13.71 -9.20 11.17
C MET A 48 12.66 -9.97 11.98
N ASP A 49 12.32 -9.44 13.16
CA ASP A 49 11.35 -10.07 14.05
C ASP A 49 9.90 -9.79 13.58
N THR A 50 9.22 -10.84 13.14
CA THR A 50 7.84 -10.78 12.64
C THR A 50 6.83 -10.34 13.72
N HIS A 51 7.06 -10.70 14.98
CA HIS A 51 6.21 -10.26 16.09
C HIS A 51 6.37 -8.76 16.34
N ALA A 52 7.60 -8.26 16.30
CA ALA A 52 7.88 -6.82 16.38
C ALA A 52 7.26 -6.06 15.19
N VAL A 53 7.29 -6.62 13.97
CA VAL A 53 6.65 -6.03 12.78
C VAL A 53 5.14 -5.89 12.97
N PHE A 54 4.47 -6.85 13.61
CA PHE A 54 3.03 -6.70 13.94
C PHE A 54 2.82 -5.43 14.78
N THR A 55 3.56 -5.29 15.88
CA THR A 55 3.44 -4.12 16.75
C THR A 55 3.80 -2.82 16.02
N ALA A 56 4.87 -2.82 15.22
CA ALA A 56 5.25 -1.67 14.40
C ALA A 56 4.14 -1.26 13.42
N THR A 57 3.50 -2.24 12.78
CA THR A 57 2.37 -2.02 11.86
C THR A 57 1.21 -1.34 12.58
N VAL A 58 0.84 -1.83 13.75
CA VAL A 58 -0.26 -1.25 14.55
C VAL A 58 0.10 0.15 15.02
N LEU A 59 1.31 0.36 15.57
CA LEU A 59 1.76 1.68 16.04
C LEU A 59 1.81 2.71 14.90
N ALA A 60 2.33 2.33 13.73
CA ALA A 60 2.35 3.19 12.55
C ALA A 60 0.93 3.56 12.11
N ALA A 61 0.01 2.60 12.10
CA ALA A 61 -1.40 2.84 11.78
C ALA A 61 -2.06 3.76 12.81
N ILE A 62 -1.81 3.58 14.11
CA ILE A 62 -2.33 4.45 15.17
C ILE A 62 -1.82 5.88 14.98
N VAL A 63 -0.50 6.07 14.90
CA VAL A 63 0.11 7.40 14.79
C VAL A 63 -0.34 8.10 13.52
N GLY A 64 -0.24 7.44 12.37
CA GLY A 64 -0.65 8.01 11.08
C GLY A 64 -2.13 8.42 11.07
N THR A 65 -3.00 7.51 11.54
CA THR A 65 -4.44 7.76 11.59
C THR A 65 -4.80 8.86 12.61
N LEU A 66 -4.10 8.96 13.75
CA LEU A 66 -4.29 10.04 14.71
C LEU A 66 -3.85 11.40 14.15
N VAL A 67 -2.72 11.46 13.45
CA VAL A 67 -2.28 12.71 12.79
C VAL A 67 -3.30 13.12 11.71
N MET A 68 -3.82 12.17 10.93
CA MET A 68 -4.90 12.42 9.97
C MET A 68 -6.16 12.94 10.66
N ALA A 69 -6.53 12.36 11.81
CA ALA A 69 -7.70 12.74 12.59
C ALA A 69 -7.62 14.16 13.14
N VAL A 70 -6.49 14.53 13.75
CA VAL A 70 -6.35 15.77 14.51
C VAL A 70 -5.86 16.93 13.64
N TYR A 71 -4.84 16.66 12.80
CA TYR A 71 -4.21 17.71 11.98
C TYR A 71 -4.95 17.95 10.66
N ALA A 72 -5.20 16.89 9.88
CA ALA A 72 -5.92 17.00 8.62
C ALA A 72 -7.45 17.05 8.81
N LYS A 73 -7.97 16.54 9.90
CA LYS A 73 -9.40 16.45 10.24
C LYS A 73 -10.21 15.70 9.18
N LYS A 74 -9.63 14.62 8.66
CA LYS A 74 -10.20 13.80 7.58
C LYS A 74 -10.60 12.42 8.11
N PRO A 75 -11.64 11.80 7.54
CA PRO A 75 -12.14 10.49 7.96
C PRO A 75 -11.34 9.31 7.39
N PHE A 76 -10.03 9.45 7.24
CA PHE A 76 -9.19 8.47 6.54
C PHE A 76 -8.30 7.71 7.53
N GLY A 77 -8.24 6.39 7.37
CA GLY A 77 -7.29 5.53 8.06
C GLY A 77 -5.99 5.41 7.27
N LEU A 78 -4.88 5.33 8.01
CA LEU A 78 -3.54 5.11 7.48
C LEU A 78 -2.97 3.82 8.05
N ALA A 79 -2.17 3.12 7.24
CA ALA A 79 -1.40 1.96 7.65
C ALA A 79 -0.25 1.72 6.65
N PRO A 80 0.73 0.82 6.92
CA PRO A 80 1.78 0.49 5.97
C PRO A 80 1.21 0.04 4.63
N GLY A 81 1.64 0.69 3.54
CA GLY A 81 1.10 0.51 2.19
C GLY A 81 1.50 -0.83 1.57
N MET A 82 0.55 -1.60 1.04
CA MET A 82 0.84 -2.97 0.55
C MET A 82 1.84 -3.00 -0.60
N GLY A 83 1.74 -2.08 -1.57
CA GLY A 83 2.70 -1.96 -2.66
C GLY A 83 4.10 -1.60 -2.18
N LEU A 84 4.18 -0.71 -1.19
CA LEU A 84 5.42 -0.27 -0.56
C LEU A 84 6.05 -1.36 0.32
N ASN A 85 5.23 -2.15 1.03
CA ASN A 85 5.68 -3.33 1.77
C ASN A 85 6.30 -4.36 0.82
N ALA A 86 5.64 -4.62 -0.31
CA ALA A 86 6.12 -5.54 -1.32
C ALA A 86 7.43 -5.05 -1.97
N PHE A 87 7.52 -3.77 -2.31
CA PHE A 87 8.74 -3.15 -2.82
C PHE A 87 9.89 -3.23 -1.81
N PHE A 88 9.61 -2.91 -0.54
CA PHE A 88 10.58 -3.02 0.55
C PHE A 88 11.16 -4.44 0.65
N VAL A 89 10.29 -5.44 0.82
CA VAL A 89 10.72 -6.81 1.10
C VAL A 89 11.28 -7.47 -0.16
N PHE A 90 10.50 -7.52 -1.23
CA PHE A 90 10.85 -8.34 -2.39
C PHE A 90 11.87 -7.66 -3.30
N THR A 91 11.72 -6.35 -3.56
CA THR A 91 12.64 -5.66 -4.47
C THR A 91 13.91 -5.23 -3.74
N VAL A 92 13.79 -4.42 -2.66
CA VAL A 92 14.97 -3.83 -2.02
C VAL A 92 15.77 -4.88 -1.25
N CYS A 93 15.10 -5.70 -0.42
CA CYS A 93 15.83 -6.63 0.44
C CYS A 93 16.19 -7.94 -0.25
N LEU A 94 15.25 -8.57 -0.99
CA LEU A 94 15.46 -9.91 -1.54
C LEU A 94 16.08 -9.91 -2.94
N THR A 95 15.71 -8.96 -3.82
CA THR A 95 16.22 -8.92 -5.20
C THR A 95 17.52 -8.11 -5.28
N ILE A 96 17.55 -6.88 -4.74
CA ILE A 96 18.75 -6.02 -4.77
C ILE A 96 19.76 -6.49 -3.71
N GLY A 97 19.29 -7.11 -2.60
CA GLY A 97 20.15 -7.70 -1.56
C GLY A 97 20.53 -6.72 -0.44
N TYR A 98 19.82 -5.61 -0.28
CA TYR A 98 20.07 -4.69 0.83
C TYR A 98 19.49 -5.22 2.16
N SER A 99 20.13 -4.86 3.26
CA SER A 99 19.61 -5.15 4.60
C SER A 99 18.29 -4.40 4.84
N TRP A 100 17.42 -4.97 5.66
CA TRP A 100 16.16 -4.30 6.02
C TRP A 100 16.40 -2.98 6.78
N GLN A 101 17.52 -2.85 7.50
CA GLN A 101 17.94 -1.62 8.16
C GLN A 101 18.21 -0.49 7.14
N MET A 102 18.87 -0.85 6.04
CA MET A 102 19.12 0.09 4.95
C MET A 102 17.83 0.47 4.23
N ALA A 103 16.92 -0.49 4.02
CA ALA A 103 15.60 -0.23 3.47
C ALA A 103 14.76 0.69 4.39
N LEU A 104 14.83 0.52 5.73
CA LEU A 104 14.22 1.45 6.69
C LEU A 104 14.82 2.85 6.61
N THR A 105 16.14 2.94 6.39
CA THR A 105 16.80 4.24 6.19
C THR A 105 16.29 4.94 4.93
N ALA A 106 16.07 4.19 3.84
CA ALA A 106 15.47 4.74 2.63
C ALA A 106 14.05 5.29 2.88
N VAL A 107 13.22 4.54 3.61
CA VAL A 107 11.86 4.99 3.99
C VAL A 107 11.91 6.22 4.91
N LEU A 108 12.86 6.29 5.82
CA LEU A 108 13.05 7.47 6.68
C LEU A 108 13.40 8.71 5.86
N ILE A 109 14.34 8.59 4.93
CA ILE A 109 14.75 9.68 4.03
C ILE A 109 13.58 10.12 3.16
N GLU A 110 12.85 9.15 2.57
CA GLU A 110 11.63 9.39 1.83
C GLU A 110 10.63 10.22 2.63
N GLY A 111 10.33 9.82 3.86
CA GLY A 111 9.40 10.50 4.74
C GLY A 111 9.80 11.96 5.03
N PHE A 112 11.09 12.22 5.27
CA PHE A 112 11.59 13.59 5.44
C PHE A 112 11.47 14.43 4.17
N ILE A 113 11.79 13.85 3.01
CA ILE A 113 11.61 14.53 1.72
C ILE A 113 10.12 14.85 1.52
N PHE A 114 9.22 13.93 1.85
CA PHE A 114 7.77 14.18 1.75
C PHE A 114 7.26 15.25 2.70
N ILE A 115 7.81 15.36 3.91
CA ILE A 115 7.48 16.48 4.81
C ILE A 115 7.84 17.81 4.13
N ILE A 116 9.04 17.92 3.56
CA ILE A 116 9.49 19.13 2.87
C ILE A 116 8.62 19.43 1.64
N LEU A 117 8.35 18.42 0.80
CA LEU A 117 7.53 18.57 -0.40
C LEU A 117 6.07 18.92 -0.08
N SER A 118 5.53 18.38 1.02
CA SER A 118 4.16 18.69 1.47
C SER A 118 4.06 20.10 2.06
N ALA A 119 5.10 20.55 2.79
CA ALA A 119 5.17 21.90 3.35
C ALA A 119 5.29 22.97 2.27
N THR A 120 6.04 22.71 1.19
CA THR A 120 6.27 23.64 0.07
C THR A 120 5.17 23.61 -1.00
N GLY A 121 4.28 22.59 -0.98
CA GLY A 121 3.26 22.38 -2.00
C GLY A 121 3.79 21.82 -3.34
N ILE A 122 5.08 21.50 -3.43
CA ILE A 122 5.71 20.97 -4.65
C ILE A 122 5.15 19.59 -4.99
N ARG A 123 4.73 18.80 -3.99
CA ARG A 123 4.17 17.46 -4.21
C ARG A 123 3.00 17.46 -5.21
N SER A 124 2.10 18.44 -5.13
CA SER A 124 1.01 18.57 -6.10
C SER A 124 1.49 18.89 -7.52
N MET A 125 2.52 19.71 -7.65
CA MET A 125 3.10 20.05 -8.97
C MET A 125 3.81 18.86 -9.63
N MET A 126 4.51 18.02 -8.85
CA MET A 126 5.16 16.82 -9.36
C MET A 126 4.15 15.81 -9.90
N VAL A 127 3.02 15.64 -9.20
CA VAL A 127 1.93 14.78 -9.67
C VAL A 127 1.37 15.28 -11.00
N ASP A 128 1.20 16.58 -11.17
CA ASP A 128 0.65 17.15 -12.41
C ASP A 128 1.61 17.01 -13.61
N ALA A 129 2.90 16.85 -13.37
CA ALA A 129 3.91 16.70 -14.42
C ALA A 129 3.88 15.35 -15.14
N ILE A 130 3.27 14.30 -14.54
CA ILE A 130 3.24 12.95 -15.11
C ILE A 130 1.90 12.72 -15.82
N PRO A 131 1.89 12.07 -17.02
CA PRO A 131 0.69 11.78 -17.76
C PRO A 131 -0.32 10.95 -16.97
N ALA A 132 -1.61 11.25 -17.16
CA ALA A 132 -2.68 10.56 -16.45
C ALA A 132 -2.72 9.06 -16.76
N SER A 133 -2.38 8.66 -17.98
CA SER A 133 -2.28 7.26 -18.40
C SER A 133 -1.23 6.49 -17.60
N LEU A 134 -0.03 7.05 -17.44
CA LEU A 134 1.04 6.43 -16.63
C LEU A 134 0.67 6.36 -15.15
N LYS A 135 0.07 7.41 -14.57
CA LYS A 135 -0.42 7.37 -13.18
C LYS A 135 -1.37 6.21 -12.93
N ARG A 136 -2.35 6.03 -13.84
CA ARG A 136 -3.33 4.94 -13.78
C ARG A 136 -2.66 3.58 -13.99
N ALA A 137 -1.71 3.51 -14.91
CA ALA A 137 -0.95 2.29 -15.19
C ALA A 137 -0.09 1.86 -14.01
N ILE A 138 0.55 2.79 -13.30
CA ILE A 138 1.34 2.50 -12.09
C ILE A 138 0.43 1.85 -11.03
N GLY A 139 -0.71 2.45 -10.71
CA GLY A 139 -1.64 1.86 -9.76
C GLY A 139 -2.14 0.47 -10.17
N ALA A 140 -2.49 0.31 -11.46
CA ALA A 140 -2.93 -0.97 -12.00
C ALA A 140 -1.82 -2.04 -11.98
N GLY A 141 -0.58 -1.66 -12.31
CA GLY A 141 0.57 -2.55 -12.29
C GLY A 141 0.92 -3.02 -10.88
N ILE A 142 0.89 -2.10 -9.89
CA ILE A 142 1.07 -2.44 -8.48
C ILE A 142 -0.02 -3.42 -8.03
N GLY A 143 -1.28 -3.20 -8.42
CA GLY A 143 -2.37 -4.11 -8.11
C GLY A 143 -2.15 -5.51 -8.67
N LEU A 144 -1.75 -5.62 -9.94
CA LEU A 144 -1.43 -6.90 -10.57
C LEU A 144 -0.23 -7.59 -9.90
N PHE A 145 0.80 -6.84 -9.53
CA PHE A 145 1.97 -7.33 -8.83
C PHE A 145 1.63 -7.90 -7.45
N ILE A 146 0.81 -7.19 -6.66
CA ILE A 146 0.35 -7.66 -5.34
C ILE A 146 -0.47 -8.94 -5.47
N ALA A 147 -1.38 -9.02 -6.45
CA ALA A 147 -2.13 -10.23 -6.72
C ALA A 147 -1.21 -11.41 -7.09
N PHE A 148 -0.20 -11.17 -7.92
CA PHE A 148 0.80 -12.17 -8.31
C PHE A 148 1.59 -12.68 -7.09
N ILE A 149 2.03 -11.79 -6.19
CA ILE A 149 2.69 -12.17 -4.93
C ILE A 149 1.77 -13.08 -4.09
N GLY A 150 0.49 -12.71 -3.95
CA GLY A 150 -0.47 -13.52 -3.22
C GLY A 150 -0.60 -14.92 -3.79
N LEU A 151 -0.78 -15.05 -5.09
CA LEU A 151 -0.91 -16.34 -5.80
C LEU A 151 0.36 -17.19 -5.67
N LYS A 152 1.54 -16.57 -5.75
CA LYS A 152 2.83 -17.25 -5.54
C LYS A 152 2.99 -17.75 -4.10
N ASN A 153 2.67 -16.92 -3.12
CA ASN A 153 2.85 -17.28 -1.69
C ASN A 153 1.94 -18.42 -1.26
N ALA A 154 0.76 -18.55 -1.85
CA ALA A 154 -0.09 -19.72 -1.63
C ALA A 154 0.36 -20.98 -2.43
N GLY A 155 1.27 -20.83 -3.39
CA GLY A 155 1.67 -21.92 -4.28
C GLY A 155 0.68 -22.18 -5.41
N ILE A 156 -0.28 -21.27 -5.67
CA ILE A 156 -1.20 -21.36 -6.82
C ILE A 156 -0.42 -21.08 -8.11
N VAL A 157 0.51 -20.13 -8.06
CA VAL A 157 1.51 -19.91 -9.11
C VAL A 157 2.85 -20.45 -8.62
N ALA A 158 3.48 -21.29 -9.40
CA ALA A 158 4.75 -21.96 -9.08
C ALA A 158 5.79 -21.66 -10.16
N ALA A 159 7.08 -21.73 -9.79
CA ALA A 159 8.18 -21.59 -10.74
C ALA A 159 8.24 -22.80 -11.68
N ASN A 160 8.61 -22.57 -12.93
CA ASN A 160 8.82 -23.58 -13.94
C ASN A 160 10.03 -23.19 -14.82
N GLU A 161 10.96 -24.10 -15.02
CA GLU A 161 12.19 -23.82 -15.77
C GLU A 161 11.94 -23.46 -17.24
N ALA A 162 10.92 -24.05 -17.87
CA ALA A 162 10.62 -23.85 -19.29
C ALA A 162 9.77 -22.59 -19.57
N THR A 163 8.83 -22.26 -18.64
CA THR A 163 7.83 -21.20 -18.86
C THR A 163 7.93 -20.08 -17.82
N PHE A 164 8.93 -20.12 -16.93
CA PHE A 164 9.14 -19.30 -15.75
C PHE A 164 8.07 -19.44 -14.68
N VAL A 165 6.78 -19.52 -15.06
CA VAL A 165 5.66 -19.70 -14.15
C VAL A 165 4.68 -20.74 -14.72
N THR A 166 4.06 -21.51 -13.81
CA THR A 166 3.02 -22.49 -14.11
C THR A 166 1.99 -22.51 -12.98
N ILE A 167 0.87 -23.18 -13.21
CA ILE A 167 -0.08 -23.46 -12.14
C ILE A 167 0.50 -24.53 -11.20
N GLY A 168 0.45 -24.25 -9.90
CA GLY A 168 0.90 -25.19 -8.87
C GLY A 168 -0.12 -26.30 -8.60
N LYS A 169 0.14 -27.11 -7.57
CA LYS A 169 -0.77 -28.18 -7.14
C LYS A 169 -1.96 -27.63 -6.38
N ILE A 170 -2.95 -27.08 -7.10
CA ILE A 170 -4.12 -26.40 -6.53
C ILE A 170 -5.10 -27.32 -5.79
N THR A 171 -4.90 -28.66 -5.86
CA THR A 171 -5.78 -29.64 -5.23
C THR A 171 -5.35 -30.06 -3.83
N GLU A 172 -4.22 -29.58 -3.34
CA GLU A 172 -3.64 -29.97 -2.05
C GLU A 172 -2.93 -28.80 -1.33
N GLY A 173 -2.77 -28.94 -0.03
CA GLY A 173 -1.97 -28.04 0.80
C GLY A 173 -2.40 -26.57 0.77
N SER A 174 -1.42 -25.68 0.86
CA SER A 174 -1.62 -24.24 0.92
C SER A 174 -2.29 -23.66 -0.33
N ALA A 175 -2.05 -24.26 -1.51
CA ALA A 175 -2.67 -23.80 -2.75
C ALA A 175 -4.18 -24.05 -2.75
N LEU A 176 -4.64 -25.24 -2.30
CA LEU A 176 -6.06 -25.54 -2.13
C LEU A 176 -6.71 -24.56 -1.13
N LEU A 177 -6.07 -24.34 0.03
CA LEU A 177 -6.57 -23.39 1.03
C LEU A 177 -6.69 -21.98 0.44
N GLY A 178 -5.70 -21.52 -0.33
CA GLY A 178 -5.73 -20.23 -1.01
C GLY A 178 -6.88 -20.12 -2.02
N VAL A 179 -7.13 -21.15 -2.83
CA VAL A 179 -8.25 -21.19 -3.79
C VAL A 179 -9.60 -21.11 -3.06
N ILE A 180 -9.80 -21.92 -2.01
CA ILE A 180 -11.00 -21.88 -1.18
C ILE A 180 -11.19 -20.48 -0.60
N GLY A 181 -10.13 -19.89 -0.06
CA GLY A 181 -10.13 -18.53 0.50
C GLY A 181 -10.51 -17.47 -0.53
N ILE A 182 -9.96 -17.54 -1.75
CA ILE A 182 -10.30 -16.60 -2.83
C ILE A 182 -11.80 -16.67 -3.15
N ILE A 183 -12.35 -17.88 -3.31
CA ILE A 183 -13.77 -18.06 -3.61
C ILE A 183 -14.63 -17.51 -2.46
N LEU A 184 -14.32 -17.92 -1.22
CA LEU A 184 -15.05 -17.49 -0.03
C LEU A 184 -15.06 -15.97 0.13
N THR A 185 -13.88 -15.35 0.05
CA THR A 185 -13.75 -13.89 0.22
C THR A 185 -14.42 -13.14 -0.94
N SER A 186 -14.34 -13.66 -2.17
CA SER A 186 -15.05 -13.09 -3.32
C SER A 186 -16.57 -13.09 -3.11
N VAL A 187 -17.13 -14.16 -2.58
CA VAL A 187 -18.58 -14.23 -2.24
C VAL A 187 -18.94 -13.17 -1.18
N LEU A 188 -18.10 -13.00 -0.14
CA LEU A 188 -18.32 -11.98 0.89
C LEU A 188 -18.27 -10.55 0.31
N VAL A 189 -17.35 -10.31 -0.62
CA VAL A 189 -17.22 -9.02 -1.32
C VAL A 189 -18.45 -8.74 -2.20
N ILE A 190 -18.89 -9.73 -3.00
CA ILE A 190 -20.07 -9.61 -3.87
C ILE A 190 -21.34 -9.33 -3.04
N LYS A 191 -21.46 -9.99 -1.90
CA LYS A 191 -22.56 -9.77 -0.95
C LYS A 191 -22.42 -8.47 -0.14
N LYS A 192 -21.35 -7.70 -0.33
CA LYS A 192 -21.07 -6.44 0.37
C LYS A 192 -21.08 -6.58 1.90
N VAL A 193 -20.60 -7.71 2.43
CA VAL A 193 -20.52 -7.94 3.87
C VAL A 193 -19.52 -6.95 4.49
N PRO A 194 -19.86 -6.20 5.53
CA PRO A 194 -18.92 -5.32 6.21
C PRO A 194 -17.72 -6.10 6.77
N GLY A 195 -16.49 -5.63 6.54
CA GLY A 195 -15.29 -6.34 6.97
C GLY A 195 -14.99 -7.62 6.19
N ASN A 196 -15.51 -7.76 4.98
CA ASN A 196 -15.40 -8.95 4.12
C ASN A 196 -13.96 -9.49 3.99
N LEU A 197 -12.96 -8.63 3.88
CA LEU A 197 -11.56 -9.02 3.76
C LEU A 197 -11.06 -9.68 5.06
N LEU A 198 -11.33 -9.04 6.20
CA LEU A 198 -10.96 -9.61 7.51
C LEU A 198 -11.69 -10.92 7.80
N ILE A 199 -13.01 -10.96 7.55
CA ILE A 199 -13.81 -12.18 7.71
C ILE A 199 -13.29 -13.27 6.77
N GLY A 200 -12.92 -12.94 5.54
CA GLY A 200 -12.33 -13.84 4.57
C GLY A 200 -11.03 -14.48 5.08
N ILE A 201 -10.11 -13.66 5.61
CA ILE A 201 -8.87 -14.16 6.22
C ILE A 201 -9.17 -15.10 7.38
N LEU A 202 -9.98 -14.66 8.35
CA LEU A 202 -10.27 -15.44 9.55
C LEU A 202 -10.96 -16.77 9.21
N ALA A 203 -11.94 -16.76 8.30
CA ALA A 203 -12.62 -17.96 7.85
C ALA A 203 -11.65 -18.92 7.11
N THR A 204 -10.79 -18.40 6.24
CA THR A 204 -9.76 -19.20 5.54
C THR A 204 -8.76 -19.78 6.54
N THR A 205 -8.34 -19.01 7.55
CA THR A 205 -7.47 -19.45 8.64
C THR A 205 -8.10 -20.61 9.41
N LEU A 206 -9.40 -20.50 9.76
CA LEU A 206 -10.15 -21.56 10.44
C LEU A 206 -10.26 -22.84 9.59
N ILE A 207 -10.48 -22.70 8.28
CA ILE A 207 -10.49 -23.85 7.34
C ILE A 207 -9.10 -24.51 7.28
N GLY A 208 -8.02 -23.73 7.42
CA GLY A 208 -6.65 -24.23 7.45
C GLY A 208 -6.32 -25.12 8.65
N ILE A 209 -7.07 -25.03 9.76
CA ILE A 209 -6.83 -25.87 10.96
C ILE A 209 -7.00 -27.36 10.67
N PRO A 210 -8.17 -27.84 10.19
CA PRO A 210 -8.33 -29.25 9.87
C PRO A 210 -7.43 -29.74 8.72
N MET A 211 -6.90 -28.82 7.90
CA MET A 211 -5.93 -29.13 6.84
C MET A 211 -4.49 -29.22 7.35
N GLY A 212 -4.23 -28.96 8.64
CA GLY A 212 -2.88 -28.96 9.23
C GLY A 212 -1.97 -27.84 8.76
N ILE A 213 -2.55 -26.75 8.20
CA ILE A 213 -1.80 -25.59 7.65
C ILE A 213 -1.74 -24.46 8.67
N THR A 214 -2.76 -24.38 9.54
CA THR A 214 -2.89 -23.31 10.53
C THR A 214 -2.69 -23.84 11.94
N GLU A 215 -1.76 -23.22 12.67
CA GLU A 215 -1.57 -23.44 14.11
C GLU A 215 -2.02 -22.17 14.85
N ILE A 216 -2.93 -22.31 15.81
CA ILE A 216 -3.42 -21.18 16.61
C ILE A 216 -2.58 -21.07 17.88
N HIS A 217 -1.87 -19.94 18.03
CA HIS A 217 -1.01 -19.65 19.18
C HIS A 217 -1.74 -18.93 20.33
N GLY A 218 -3.03 -18.67 20.19
CA GLY A 218 -3.85 -17.94 21.17
C GLY A 218 -4.72 -16.86 20.52
N LEU A 219 -5.56 -16.21 21.34
CA LEU A 219 -6.42 -15.12 20.85
C LEU A 219 -5.94 -13.75 21.35
N VAL A 220 -5.55 -13.66 22.62
CA VAL A 220 -5.21 -12.40 23.30
C VAL A 220 -3.93 -12.61 24.10
N ASP A 221 -3.01 -11.66 24.01
CA ASP A 221 -1.78 -11.63 24.78
C ASP A 221 -1.30 -10.18 24.93
N VAL A 222 -0.23 -9.99 25.72
CA VAL A 222 0.46 -8.71 25.80
C VAL A 222 1.09 -8.37 24.44
N PRO A 223 0.98 -7.11 23.96
CA PRO A 223 1.58 -6.72 22.69
C PRO A 223 3.06 -7.08 22.62
N PRO A 224 3.52 -7.72 21.53
CA PRO A 224 4.94 -7.99 21.33
C PRO A 224 5.78 -6.71 21.39
N SER A 225 7.01 -6.82 21.90
CA SER A 225 7.93 -5.68 21.95
C SER A 225 8.37 -5.24 20.55
N VAL A 226 8.32 -3.94 20.27
CA VAL A 226 8.85 -3.34 19.04
C VAL A 226 10.37 -3.12 19.11
N SER A 227 10.96 -3.23 20.29
CA SER A 227 12.38 -2.90 20.56
C SER A 227 13.39 -3.53 19.58
N PRO A 228 13.22 -4.80 19.11
CA PRO A 228 14.21 -5.40 18.21
C PRO A 228 14.37 -4.67 16.86
N ILE A 229 13.35 -3.96 16.40
CA ILE A 229 13.34 -3.30 15.10
C ILE A 229 13.19 -1.77 15.20
N PHE A 230 13.06 -1.24 16.43
CA PHE A 230 12.83 0.19 16.65
C PHE A 230 14.07 1.01 16.32
N CYS A 231 13.94 1.99 15.42
CA CYS A 231 15.00 2.89 14.97
C CYS A 231 16.29 2.17 14.51
N GLN A 232 16.17 0.97 13.95
CA GLN A 232 17.31 0.21 13.43
C GLN A 232 17.65 0.71 12.02
N PHE A 233 18.38 1.83 11.94
CA PHE A 233 18.79 2.43 10.67
C PHE A 233 20.25 2.13 10.36
N ASP A 234 20.54 1.89 9.07
CA ASP A 234 21.89 1.76 8.54
C ASP A 234 22.15 2.89 7.53
N PHE A 235 23.05 3.80 7.88
CA PHE A 235 23.45 4.95 7.07
C PHE A 235 24.74 4.72 6.27
N SER A 236 25.31 3.52 6.25
CA SER A 236 26.63 3.24 5.67
C SER A 236 26.73 3.57 4.18
N ASN A 237 25.64 3.37 3.40
CA ASN A 237 25.59 3.55 1.97
C ASN A 237 24.58 4.61 1.49
N VAL A 238 24.26 5.60 2.33
CA VAL A 238 23.22 6.62 2.05
C VAL A 238 23.53 7.44 0.80
N PHE A 239 24.81 7.64 0.46
CA PHE A 239 25.20 8.41 -0.71
C PHE A 239 25.45 7.55 -1.95
N SER A 240 25.08 6.27 -1.93
CA SER A 240 25.16 5.42 -3.12
C SER A 240 24.10 5.82 -4.16
N ILE A 241 24.42 5.59 -5.44
CA ILE A 241 23.45 5.82 -6.54
C ILE A 241 22.22 4.94 -6.34
N ASP A 242 22.43 3.70 -5.91
CA ASP A 242 21.33 2.76 -5.64
C ASP A 242 20.38 3.28 -4.57
N MET A 243 20.91 3.84 -3.47
CA MET A 243 20.08 4.43 -2.41
C MET A 243 19.24 5.59 -2.94
N VAL A 244 19.81 6.45 -3.78
CA VAL A 244 19.07 7.55 -4.42
C VAL A 244 17.91 7.00 -5.27
N VAL A 245 18.18 5.94 -6.06
CA VAL A 245 17.15 5.28 -6.89
C VAL A 245 16.06 4.62 -6.04
N ILE A 246 16.44 3.94 -4.95
CA ILE A 246 15.50 3.29 -4.03
C ILE A 246 14.60 4.34 -3.35
N VAL A 247 15.18 5.38 -2.78
CA VAL A 247 14.43 6.49 -2.15
C VAL A 247 13.49 7.15 -3.15
N PHE A 248 13.99 7.41 -4.36
CA PHE A 248 13.18 7.99 -5.43
C PHE A 248 12.01 7.06 -5.83
N THR A 249 12.24 5.75 -5.89
CA THR A 249 11.19 4.78 -6.20
C THR A 249 10.14 4.73 -5.10
N PHE A 250 10.53 4.72 -3.82
CA PHE A 250 9.61 4.83 -2.70
C PHE A 250 8.75 6.10 -2.81
N LEU A 251 9.39 7.26 -3.04
CA LEU A 251 8.72 8.55 -3.25
C LEU A 251 7.66 8.48 -4.34
N PHE A 252 8.00 7.84 -5.47
CA PHE A 252 7.07 7.73 -6.61
C PHE A 252 5.90 6.82 -6.29
N ILE A 253 6.15 5.63 -5.75
CA ILE A 253 5.09 4.66 -5.42
C ILE A 253 4.13 5.30 -4.41
N ASP A 254 4.64 5.86 -3.31
CA ASP A 254 3.81 6.48 -2.28
C ASP A 254 3.03 7.70 -2.80
N MET A 255 3.69 8.55 -3.61
CA MET A 255 3.04 9.71 -4.19
C MET A 255 1.80 9.31 -5.02
N PHE A 256 1.91 8.26 -5.85
CA PHE A 256 0.79 7.82 -6.69
C PHE A 256 -0.26 7.03 -5.92
N ASP A 257 0.15 6.20 -4.97
CA ASP A 257 -0.76 5.45 -4.13
C ASP A 257 -1.62 6.39 -3.28
N THR A 258 -0.98 7.32 -2.56
CA THR A 258 -1.66 8.33 -1.74
C THR A 258 -2.57 9.23 -2.59
N MET A 259 -2.10 9.72 -3.75
CA MET A 259 -2.93 10.58 -4.61
C MET A 259 -4.13 9.83 -5.16
N GLY A 260 -3.93 8.62 -5.69
CA GLY A 260 -5.01 7.78 -6.21
C GLY A 260 -6.07 7.51 -5.14
N THR A 261 -5.62 7.14 -3.95
CA THR A 261 -6.47 6.88 -2.79
C THR A 261 -7.23 8.13 -2.34
N LEU A 262 -6.53 9.25 -2.11
CA LEU A 262 -7.16 10.49 -1.63
C LEU A 262 -8.17 11.04 -2.64
N VAL A 263 -7.84 11.04 -3.94
CA VAL A 263 -8.78 11.47 -4.98
C VAL A 263 -10.00 10.55 -4.99
N GLY A 264 -9.82 9.24 -4.99
CA GLY A 264 -10.90 8.27 -5.01
C GLY A 264 -11.83 8.37 -3.79
N VAL A 265 -11.25 8.46 -2.58
CA VAL A 265 -12.02 8.54 -1.34
C VAL A 265 -12.68 9.91 -1.18
N CYS A 266 -11.99 11.01 -1.51
CA CYS A 266 -12.56 12.35 -1.45
C CYS A 266 -13.71 12.55 -2.45
N THR A 267 -13.63 11.93 -3.63
CA THR A 267 -14.72 11.94 -4.60
C THR A 267 -15.98 11.24 -4.03
N LYS A 268 -15.80 10.05 -3.47
CA LYS A 268 -16.89 9.31 -2.80
C LYS A 268 -17.42 10.05 -1.56
N ALA A 269 -16.56 10.80 -0.86
CA ALA A 269 -16.93 11.61 0.30
C ALA A 269 -17.71 12.88 -0.06
N GLY A 270 -17.76 13.27 -1.34
CA GLY A 270 -18.29 14.57 -1.76
C GLY A 270 -17.42 15.74 -1.26
N MET A 271 -16.12 15.51 -1.05
CA MET A 271 -15.17 16.51 -0.53
C MET A 271 -14.42 17.25 -1.65
N MET A 272 -14.70 16.90 -2.91
CA MET A 272 -14.15 17.63 -4.05
C MET A 272 -14.93 18.92 -4.28
N LYS A 273 -14.20 19.99 -4.55
CA LYS A 273 -14.76 21.26 -4.99
C LYS A 273 -15.17 21.18 -6.47
N PRO A 274 -16.04 22.09 -6.97
CA PRO A 274 -16.40 22.16 -8.36
C PRO A 274 -15.21 22.34 -9.32
N ASP A 275 -14.12 22.92 -8.83
CA ASP A 275 -12.85 23.12 -9.56
C ASP A 275 -11.94 21.87 -9.56
N GLY A 276 -12.43 20.74 -9.05
CA GLY A 276 -11.67 19.49 -8.95
C GLY A 276 -10.64 19.44 -7.81
N ARG A 277 -10.52 20.50 -7.00
CA ARG A 277 -9.58 20.54 -5.88
C ARG A 277 -10.17 19.89 -4.62
N ILE A 278 -9.31 19.24 -3.86
CA ILE A 278 -9.67 18.65 -2.56
C ILE A 278 -9.32 19.63 -1.44
N HIS A 279 -10.32 19.97 -0.63
CA HIS A 279 -10.08 20.86 0.51
C HIS A 279 -9.16 20.19 1.56
N GLY A 280 -8.04 20.88 1.91
CA GLY A 280 -7.10 20.39 2.92
C GLY A 280 -6.22 19.24 2.46
N LEU A 281 -6.03 19.03 1.15
CA LEU A 281 -5.18 17.99 0.58
C LEU A 281 -3.74 18.04 1.12
N ASN A 282 -3.12 19.23 1.20
CA ASN A 282 -1.76 19.38 1.72
C ASN A 282 -1.63 18.94 3.19
N LYS A 283 -2.70 19.08 3.99
CA LYS A 283 -2.71 18.58 5.38
C LYS A 283 -2.79 17.06 5.42
N ALA A 284 -3.55 16.44 4.52
CA ALA A 284 -3.60 14.99 4.41
C ALA A 284 -2.24 14.44 3.95
N PHE A 285 -1.58 15.07 2.98
CA PHE A 285 -0.22 14.72 2.57
C PHE A 285 0.82 14.89 3.68
N MET A 286 0.70 15.91 4.49
CA MET A 286 1.59 16.10 5.66
C MET A 286 1.35 15.01 6.71
N ALA A 287 0.09 14.61 6.94
CA ALA A 287 -0.23 13.52 7.86
C ALA A 287 0.37 12.18 7.38
N ASP A 288 0.31 11.92 6.10
CA ASP A 288 0.88 10.77 5.41
C ASP A 288 2.42 10.76 5.55
N ALA A 289 3.09 11.89 5.27
CA ALA A 289 4.54 12.02 5.41
C ALA A 289 5.03 11.81 6.85
N VAL A 290 4.32 12.36 7.84
CA VAL A 290 4.63 12.14 9.27
C VAL A 290 4.41 10.67 9.65
N ALA A 291 3.36 10.04 9.11
CA ALA A 291 3.10 8.62 9.33
C ALA A 291 4.21 7.73 8.76
N THR A 292 4.76 8.07 7.60
CA THR A 292 5.91 7.38 6.97
C THR A 292 7.14 7.44 7.86
N VAL A 293 7.51 8.65 8.36
CA VAL A 293 8.64 8.80 9.28
C VAL A 293 8.42 7.98 10.57
N ALA A 294 7.21 8.03 11.14
CA ALA A 294 6.89 7.24 12.33
C ALA A 294 6.95 5.74 12.04
N GLY A 295 6.43 5.28 10.89
CA GLY A 295 6.50 3.89 10.45
C GLY A 295 7.93 3.39 10.32
N ALA A 296 8.81 4.16 9.67
CA ALA A 296 10.23 3.84 9.58
C ALA A 296 10.89 3.73 10.96
N CYS A 297 10.59 4.65 11.89
CA CYS A 297 11.09 4.57 13.26
C CYS A 297 10.59 3.33 14.00
N PHE A 298 9.34 2.92 13.80
CA PHE A 298 8.81 1.70 14.40
C PHE A 298 9.34 0.42 13.76
N GLY A 299 9.94 0.49 12.56
CA GLY A 299 10.51 -0.66 11.86
C GLY A 299 9.55 -1.28 10.82
N THR A 300 8.67 -0.48 10.22
CA THR A 300 7.83 -0.89 9.08
C THR A 300 8.04 0.02 7.88
N SER A 301 7.51 -0.35 6.71
CA SER A 301 7.64 0.44 5.50
C SER A 301 6.78 1.72 5.53
N THR A 302 6.77 2.45 4.40
CA THR A 302 5.99 3.67 4.19
C THR A 302 4.53 3.49 4.59
N THR A 303 4.04 4.39 5.45
CA THR A 303 2.68 4.40 5.95
C THR A 303 1.84 5.40 5.18
N THR A 304 0.79 4.95 4.53
CA THR A 304 0.00 5.72 3.56
C THR A 304 -1.50 5.65 3.83
N THR A 305 -2.27 6.52 3.18
CA THR A 305 -3.73 6.56 3.29
C THR A 305 -4.36 5.37 2.58
N TYR A 306 -5.30 4.68 3.24
CA TYR A 306 -5.97 3.47 2.74
C TYR A 306 -7.26 3.77 1.98
N VAL A 307 -7.40 3.13 0.80
CA VAL A 307 -8.60 3.22 -0.04
C VAL A 307 -9.84 2.65 0.65
N GLU A 308 -9.68 1.72 1.56
CA GLU A 308 -10.71 1.12 2.41
C GLU A 308 -11.43 2.15 3.28
N SER A 309 -10.82 3.31 3.53
CA SER A 309 -11.46 4.47 4.15
C SER A 309 -12.75 4.88 3.42
N ALA A 310 -12.87 4.56 2.12
CA ALA A 310 -14.08 4.75 1.35
C ALA A 310 -15.30 4.02 1.94
N SER A 311 -15.10 2.92 2.65
CA SER A 311 -16.17 2.16 3.31
C SER A 311 -16.79 2.93 4.47
N GLY A 312 -15.94 3.51 5.34
CA GLY A 312 -16.41 4.38 6.42
C GLY A 312 -17.05 5.68 5.90
N VAL A 313 -16.48 6.25 4.85
CA VAL A 313 -17.05 7.42 4.16
C VAL A 313 -18.42 7.09 3.55
N ALA A 314 -18.61 5.91 2.97
CA ALA A 314 -19.90 5.44 2.46
C ALA A 314 -20.95 5.26 3.59
N GLN A 315 -20.51 4.93 4.80
CA GLN A 315 -21.34 4.90 6.02
C GLN A 315 -21.72 6.29 6.54
N GLY A 316 -21.14 7.35 6.00
CA GLY A 316 -21.41 8.72 6.37
C GLY A 316 -20.33 9.38 7.23
N GLY A 317 -19.15 8.76 7.43
CA GLY A 317 -18.00 9.40 8.07
C GLY A 317 -17.50 10.60 7.26
N ARG A 318 -17.31 11.73 7.91
CA ARG A 318 -16.93 13.00 7.24
C ARG A 318 -15.85 13.77 7.96
N THR A 319 -15.56 13.44 9.21
CA THR A 319 -14.68 14.22 10.07
C THR A 319 -13.51 13.40 10.61
N GLY A 320 -12.52 14.07 11.19
CA GLY A 320 -11.41 13.39 11.88
C GLY A 320 -11.85 12.48 13.04
N LEU A 321 -13.10 12.60 13.51
CA LEU A 321 -13.60 11.71 14.55
C LEU A 321 -13.72 10.26 14.05
N THR A 322 -14.12 10.05 12.79
CA THR A 322 -14.09 8.72 12.15
C THR A 322 -12.69 8.12 12.22
N ALA A 323 -11.67 8.87 11.79
CA ALA A 323 -10.27 8.41 11.85
C ALA A 323 -9.80 8.16 13.29
N PHE A 324 -10.18 9.01 14.23
CA PHE A 324 -9.87 8.80 15.65
C PHE A 324 -10.44 7.46 16.18
N ILE A 325 -11.69 7.14 15.86
CA ILE A 325 -12.30 5.85 16.25
C ILE A 325 -11.56 4.68 15.56
N THR A 326 -11.19 4.82 14.30
CA THR A 326 -10.37 3.82 13.60
C THR A 326 -9.04 3.59 14.33
N ALA A 327 -8.34 4.65 14.75
CA ALA A 327 -7.11 4.54 15.52
C ALA A 327 -7.33 3.84 16.89
N MET A 328 -8.43 4.13 17.57
CA MET A 328 -8.75 3.44 18.83
C MET A 328 -9.04 1.95 18.63
N CYS A 329 -9.65 1.57 17.52
CA CYS A 329 -9.80 0.15 17.18
C CYS A 329 -8.45 -0.53 16.94
N PHE A 330 -7.47 0.16 16.33
CA PHE A 330 -6.09 -0.35 16.21
C PHE A 330 -5.42 -0.51 17.57
N VAL A 331 -5.64 0.41 18.53
CA VAL A 331 -5.15 0.24 19.92
C VAL A 331 -5.68 -1.05 20.54
N VAL A 332 -6.96 -1.35 20.36
CA VAL A 332 -7.56 -2.61 20.85
C VAL A 332 -6.93 -3.81 20.13
N ALA A 333 -6.67 -3.69 18.84
CA ALA A 333 -6.08 -4.77 18.03
C ALA A 333 -4.66 -5.17 18.46
N LEU A 334 -3.91 -4.30 19.15
CA LEU A 334 -2.58 -4.64 19.71
C LEU A 334 -2.61 -5.90 20.58
N PHE A 335 -3.70 -6.11 21.32
CA PHE A 335 -3.83 -7.26 22.24
C PHE A 335 -4.22 -8.55 21.52
N PHE A 336 -4.58 -8.50 20.23
CA PHE A 336 -4.94 -9.66 19.41
C PHE A 336 -3.77 -10.16 18.54
N ALA A 337 -2.54 -9.82 18.90
CA ALA A 337 -1.34 -10.24 18.16
C ALA A 337 -1.30 -11.75 17.89
N PRO A 338 -1.57 -12.67 18.85
CA PRO A 338 -1.50 -14.11 18.60
C PRO A 338 -2.49 -14.56 17.51
N LEU A 339 -3.69 -13.97 17.47
CA LEU A 339 -4.70 -14.25 16.45
C LEU A 339 -4.21 -13.88 15.04
N PHE A 340 -3.70 -12.66 14.87
CA PHE A 340 -3.23 -12.18 13.56
C PHE A 340 -1.94 -12.88 13.10
N LEU A 341 -1.05 -13.21 14.01
CA LEU A 341 0.20 -13.92 13.72
C LEU A 341 -0.02 -15.42 13.45
N SER A 342 -1.16 -15.98 13.85
CA SER A 342 -1.55 -17.35 13.50
C SER A 342 -2.06 -17.48 12.06
N VAL A 343 -2.24 -16.38 11.34
CA VAL A 343 -2.77 -16.39 9.97
C VAL A 343 -1.70 -16.88 9.00
N PRO A 344 -1.91 -18.04 8.31
CA PRO A 344 -0.95 -18.53 7.33
C PRO A 344 -0.96 -17.70 6.05
N SER A 345 0.15 -17.71 5.29
CA SER A 345 0.28 -16.96 4.04
C SER A 345 -0.80 -17.31 3.00
N ALA A 346 -1.25 -18.57 2.96
CA ALA A 346 -2.36 -18.99 2.11
C ALA A 346 -3.68 -18.27 2.44
N ALA A 347 -3.92 -17.92 3.71
CA ALA A 347 -5.12 -17.20 4.13
C ALA A 347 -5.06 -15.70 3.85
N THR A 348 -3.87 -15.13 3.64
CA THR A 348 -3.72 -13.73 3.20
C THR A 348 -3.89 -13.55 1.69
N THR A 349 -3.67 -14.62 0.92
CA THR A 349 -3.76 -14.61 -0.56
C THR A 349 -5.07 -14.03 -1.11
N PRO A 350 -6.26 -14.40 -0.60
CA PRO A 350 -7.52 -13.82 -1.06
C PRO A 350 -7.55 -12.31 -1.02
N VAL A 351 -7.01 -11.74 0.04
CA VAL A 351 -6.98 -10.28 0.23
C VAL A 351 -6.02 -9.64 -0.75
N LEU A 352 -4.82 -10.21 -0.93
CA LEU A 352 -3.84 -9.70 -1.89
C LEU A 352 -4.41 -9.67 -3.31
N VAL A 353 -5.16 -10.71 -3.71
CA VAL A 353 -5.82 -10.78 -5.02
C VAL A 353 -6.94 -9.73 -5.15
N ILE A 354 -7.79 -9.59 -4.13
CA ILE A 354 -8.93 -8.66 -4.19
C ILE A 354 -8.48 -7.20 -4.09
N VAL A 355 -7.52 -6.89 -3.22
CA VAL A 355 -6.93 -5.54 -3.15
C VAL A 355 -6.19 -5.22 -4.44
N GLY A 356 -5.47 -6.18 -5.02
CA GLY A 356 -4.89 -6.05 -6.35
C GLY A 356 -5.93 -5.66 -7.41
N LEU A 357 -7.10 -6.30 -7.40
CA LEU A 357 -8.22 -5.95 -8.28
C LEU A 357 -8.73 -4.51 -8.03
N TYR A 358 -8.82 -4.08 -6.77
CA TYR A 358 -9.25 -2.71 -6.46
C TYR A 358 -8.25 -1.68 -6.99
N MET A 359 -6.96 -1.95 -6.87
CA MET A 359 -5.89 -1.08 -7.39
C MET A 359 -5.83 -1.09 -8.92
N MET A 360 -6.27 -2.15 -9.59
CA MET A 360 -6.40 -2.20 -11.06
C MET A 360 -7.58 -1.38 -11.60
N SER A 361 -8.52 -0.98 -10.78
CA SER A 361 -9.75 -0.32 -11.25
C SER A 361 -9.54 0.93 -12.15
N PRO A 362 -8.47 1.75 -12.00
CA PRO A 362 -8.23 2.89 -12.88
C PRO A 362 -7.86 2.54 -14.33
N ILE A 363 -7.59 1.27 -14.64
CA ILE A 363 -7.24 0.81 -16.00
C ILE A 363 -8.36 1.13 -17.01
N LYS A 364 -9.63 1.10 -16.56
CA LYS A 364 -10.81 1.43 -17.39
C LYS A 364 -10.82 2.86 -17.91
N ASP A 365 -10.07 3.76 -17.26
CA ASP A 365 -10.00 5.17 -17.61
C ASP A 365 -8.78 5.47 -18.52
N ILE A 366 -8.00 4.46 -18.92
CA ILE A 366 -6.92 4.56 -19.91
C ILE A 366 -7.56 4.45 -21.30
N ASP A 367 -7.32 5.44 -22.17
CA ASP A 367 -7.74 5.34 -23.56
C ASP A 367 -6.83 4.36 -24.31
N LEU A 368 -7.36 3.17 -24.60
CA LEU A 368 -6.63 2.13 -25.30
C LEU A 368 -6.52 2.38 -26.82
N ASN A 369 -7.26 3.35 -27.37
CA ASN A 369 -7.20 3.71 -28.79
C ASN A 369 -6.05 4.71 -29.07
N ASP A 370 -5.61 5.49 -28.10
CA ASP A 370 -4.39 6.30 -28.22
C ASP A 370 -3.16 5.44 -27.91
N TYR A 371 -2.54 4.89 -28.94
CA TYR A 371 -1.37 4.02 -28.78
C TYR A 371 -0.14 4.73 -28.19
N ALA A 372 -0.03 6.03 -28.31
CA ALA A 372 1.06 6.80 -27.68
C ALA A 372 0.93 6.85 -26.16
N GLU A 373 -0.27 6.67 -25.64
CA GLU A 373 -0.58 6.61 -24.20
C GLU A 373 -0.72 5.15 -23.72
N SER A 374 -1.39 4.28 -24.51
CA SER A 374 -1.74 2.92 -24.08
C SER A 374 -0.57 1.95 -24.10
N ILE A 375 0.35 2.04 -25.07
CA ILE A 375 1.53 1.15 -25.12
C ILE A 375 2.44 1.35 -23.91
N PRO A 376 2.86 2.58 -23.53
CA PRO A 376 3.63 2.79 -22.31
C PRO A 376 2.88 2.36 -21.04
N ALA A 377 1.57 2.60 -20.99
CA ALA A 377 0.74 2.15 -19.88
C ALA A 377 0.72 0.62 -19.76
N PHE A 378 0.56 -0.09 -20.87
CA PHE A 378 0.60 -1.55 -20.91
C PHE A 378 1.98 -2.08 -20.47
N ILE A 379 3.08 -1.51 -20.97
CA ILE A 379 4.45 -1.87 -20.57
C ILE A 379 4.61 -1.70 -19.06
N THR A 380 4.17 -0.57 -18.49
CA THR A 380 4.21 -0.31 -17.05
C THR A 380 3.52 -1.43 -16.26
N ILE A 381 2.30 -1.79 -16.66
CA ILE A 381 1.47 -2.76 -15.95
C ILE A 381 2.09 -4.16 -15.99
N ILE A 382 2.52 -4.61 -17.18
CA ILE A 382 2.96 -5.99 -17.36
C ILE A 382 4.38 -6.24 -16.83
N MET A 383 5.25 -5.24 -16.89
CA MET A 383 6.63 -5.40 -16.43
C MET A 383 6.73 -5.60 -14.91
N MET A 384 5.85 -5.02 -14.11
CA MET A 384 5.88 -5.16 -12.65
C MET A 384 5.81 -6.63 -12.18
N PRO A 385 4.81 -7.43 -12.55
CA PRO A 385 4.78 -8.84 -12.16
C PRO A 385 5.84 -9.69 -12.89
N LEU A 386 6.19 -9.39 -14.15
CA LEU A 386 7.13 -10.19 -14.91
C LEU A 386 8.58 -10.03 -14.43
N THR A 387 8.98 -8.84 -14.01
CA THR A 387 10.32 -8.57 -13.44
C THR A 387 10.35 -8.77 -11.93
N TYR A 388 9.20 -9.04 -11.31
CA TYR A 388 9.03 -9.07 -9.86
C TYR A 388 9.47 -7.74 -9.19
N SER A 389 9.30 -6.63 -9.90
CA SER A 389 9.79 -5.30 -9.49
C SER A 389 8.83 -4.18 -9.92
N ILE A 390 8.27 -3.44 -8.95
CA ILE A 390 7.48 -2.23 -9.20
C ILE A 390 8.34 -1.16 -9.86
N SER A 391 9.57 -1.02 -9.38
CA SER A 391 10.56 -0.06 -9.90
C SER A 391 10.78 -0.22 -11.40
N ASP A 392 11.05 -1.45 -11.85
CA ASP A 392 11.34 -1.71 -13.26
C ASP A 392 10.12 -1.49 -14.16
N GLY A 393 8.92 -1.79 -13.64
CA GLY A 393 7.68 -1.46 -14.35
C GLY A 393 7.51 0.05 -14.57
N ILE A 394 7.75 0.86 -13.54
CA ILE A 394 7.70 2.33 -13.64
C ILE A 394 8.77 2.83 -14.62
N LEU A 395 10.00 2.34 -14.49
CA LEU A 395 11.13 2.73 -15.34
C LEU A 395 10.85 2.43 -16.82
N CYS A 396 10.47 1.19 -17.14
CA CYS A 396 10.15 0.78 -18.51
C CYS A 396 8.99 1.60 -19.09
N GLY A 397 7.96 1.85 -18.29
CA GLY A 397 6.82 2.65 -18.70
C GLY A 397 7.19 4.10 -19.02
N MET A 398 7.98 4.74 -18.19
CA MET A 398 8.41 6.13 -18.41
C MET A 398 9.36 6.26 -19.58
N ILE A 399 10.34 5.37 -19.72
CA ILE A 399 11.27 5.36 -20.86
C ILE A 399 10.48 5.16 -22.16
N SER A 400 9.56 4.18 -22.21
CA SER A 400 8.74 3.93 -23.40
C SER A 400 7.82 5.09 -23.73
N TYR A 401 7.24 5.76 -22.74
CA TYR A 401 6.39 6.95 -22.96
C TYR A 401 7.18 8.08 -23.62
N VAL A 402 8.36 8.40 -23.07
CA VAL A 402 9.19 9.47 -23.60
C VAL A 402 9.70 9.11 -25.00
N ALA A 403 10.19 7.89 -25.21
CA ALA A 403 10.72 7.45 -26.48
C ALA A 403 9.64 7.45 -27.59
N ILE A 404 8.47 6.86 -27.34
CA ILE A 404 7.37 6.77 -28.31
C ILE A 404 6.87 8.17 -28.68
N ASN A 405 6.58 9.03 -27.69
CA ASN A 405 6.05 10.37 -27.95
C ASN A 405 7.10 11.27 -28.64
N ALA A 406 8.39 11.14 -28.31
CA ALA A 406 9.46 11.85 -29.01
C ALA A 406 9.56 11.42 -30.47
N CYS A 407 9.56 10.12 -30.76
CA CYS A 407 9.62 9.59 -32.12
C CYS A 407 8.38 9.94 -32.97
N CYS A 408 7.19 10.03 -32.32
CA CYS A 408 5.94 10.42 -32.98
C CYS A 408 5.79 11.94 -33.16
N GLY A 409 6.76 12.75 -32.75
CA GLY A 409 6.70 14.21 -32.87
C GLY A 409 5.85 14.90 -31.79
N ASN A 410 5.38 14.19 -30.80
CA ASN A 410 4.55 14.71 -29.69
C ASN A 410 5.38 15.37 -28.58
N ILE A 411 6.51 16.00 -28.90
CA ILE A 411 7.47 16.56 -27.94
C ILE A 411 6.81 17.57 -26.98
N LYS A 412 5.79 18.26 -27.44
CA LYS A 412 5.02 19.24 -26.61
C LYS A 412 4.28 18.59 -25.43
N LYS A 413 3.97 17.29 -25.51
CA LYS A 413 3.36 16.53 -24.40
C LYS A 413 4.38 16.17 -23.30
N LEU A 414 5.68 16.24 -23.58
CA LEU A 414 6.75 15.83 -22.69
C LEU A 414 7.22 17.00 -21.83
N SER A 415 7.02 16.90 -20.51
CA SER A 415 7.59 17.85 -19.57
C SER A 415 9.11 17.67 -19.45
N ILE A 416 9.84 18.74 -19.10
CA ILE A 416 11.27 18.67 -18.81
C ILE A 416 11.57 17.60 -17.74
N THR A 417 10.71 17.52 -16.74
CA THR A 417 10.79 16.51 -15.67
C THR A 417 10.79 15.09 -16.24
N MET A 418 9.93 14.79 -17.22
CA MET A 418 9.89 13.46 -17.84
C MET A 418 11.16 13.12 -18.60
N TRP A 419 11.75 14.08 -19.31
CA TRP A 419 13.03 13.90 -20.00
C TRP A 419 14.15 13.59 -19.00
N VAL A 420 14.27 14.38 -17.93
CA VAL A 420 15.27 14.17 -16.88
C VAL A 420 15.11 12.77 -16.26
N LEU A 421 13.89 12.37 -15.92
CA LEU A 421 13.61 11.07 -15.35
C LEU A 421 13.95 9.92 -16.31
N ALA A 422 13.53 10.02 -17.57
CA ALA A 422 13.83 8.99 -18.56
C ALA A 422 15.34 8.82 -18.76
N ILE A 423 16.10 9.92 -18.81
CA ILE A 423 17.57 9.88 -18.92
C ILE A 423 18.18 9.24 -17.68
N LEU A 424 17.79 9.63 -16.48
CA LEU A 424 18.28 9.02 -15.24
C LEU A 424 17.99 7.52 -15.19
N PHE A 425 16.83 7.09 -15.67
CA PHE A 425 16.43 5.69 -15.69
C PHE A 425 17.21 4.87 -16.74
N VAL A 426 17.50 5.44 -17.90
CA VAL A 426 18.38 4.81 -18.89
C VAL A 426 19.79 4.68 -18.33
N LEU A 427 20.31 5.73 -17.68
CA LEU A 427 21.63 5.68 -17.04
C LEU A 427 21.69 4.59 -15.95
N LYS A 428 20.63 4.40 -15.17
CA LYS A 428 20.56 3.30 -14.21
C LYS A 428 20.82 1.95 -14.88
N TYR A 429 20.13 1.63 -16.00
CA TYR A 429 20.31 0.34 -16.68
C TYR A 429 21.66 0.19 -17.39
N ILE A 430 22.36 1.29 -17.67
CA ILE A 430 23.69 1.24 -18.28
C ILE A 430 24.79 1.03 -17.24
N PHE A 431 24.64 1.60 -16.04
CA PHE A 431 25.70 1.64 -15.03
C PHE A 431 25.49 0.70 -13.85
N ILE A 432 24.29 0.11 -13.72
CA ILE A 432 23.90 -0.85 -12.70
C ILE A 432 23.38 -2.13 -13.36
#